data_309863eea9c68e8c1aa37c36065e78eb
#
_entry.id   309863eea9c68e8c1aa37c36065e78eb
#
_cell.length_a   1.000
_cell.length_b   1.000
_cell.length_c   1.000
_cell.angle_alpha   90.00
_cell.angle_beta   90.00
_cell.angle_gamma   90.00
#
_symmetry.space_group_name_H-M   'P 1'
#
loop_
_entity.id
_entity.type
_entity.pdbx_description
1 polymer ?
#
loop_
_entity_poly.entity_id
_entity_poly.type
_entity_poly.pdbx_seq_one_letter_code
_entity_poly.pdbx_strand_id
1 'polypeptide(L)'
;MADRLLSQLAHVEVLTPKPEESLRFYTDVLGLEETTRVGRSAFLRGWGERFHHSLQLTEADEPGLGHIAWRAQGPEQLQAAVERVEAAGVGEGWSEGSPGQGATFSYRGPGGHLHELFWEVERYAAPAGLESPFPNRPQRFVPRGIAARNIDHVTVATANPGADAEWYRDTLGHRFMEYTVIPDRPDWIVFAMTTVCERAHDLGLVWDPSPVPGRINHLAYWVDSREELWRAADVLLNQDVAIEFGPGKHGMGEQDYLYFREPGGLRIELNSGGYRNHEPDYEPVRFEPQQGSNVFYKNAALPHSMFESFPPVEFAPPETEEARAATGLFT
;
A
#
# COMPACT_ATOMS: atom_id res chain seq x y z
N MET A 1 10.05 -3.82 24.58
CA MET A 1 9.52 -3.06 23.43
C MET A 1 10.34 -3.51 22.23
N ALA A 2 9.71 -3.97 21.16
CA ALA A 2 10.45 -4.23 19.92
C ALA A 2 11.07 -2.90 19.46
N ASP A 3 12.35 -2.95 19.08
CA ASP A 3 13.07 -1.78 18.60
C ASP A 3 12.36 -1.26 17.34
N ARG A 4 11.96 -0.01 17.35
CA ARG A 4 11.30 0.64 16.21
C ARG A 4 12.36 0.94 15.15
N LEU A 5 12.54 0.03 14.21
CA LEU A 5 13.58 0.14 13.18
C LEU A 5 13.14 1.06 12.02
N LEU A 6 11.87 0.95 11.62
CA LEU A 6 11.31 1.64 10.47
C LEU A 6 10.45 2.83 10.91
N SER A 7 10.41 3.87 10.10
CA SER A 7 9.64 5.10 10.37
C SER A 7 8.36 5.22 9.55
N GLN A 8 8.40 4.77 8.31
CA GLN A 8 7.29 4.92 7.38
C GLN A 8 7.42 4.04 6.13
N LEU A 9 6.28 3.71 5.52
CA LEU A 9 6.21 3.41 4.10
C LEU A 9 6.61 4.69 3.34
N ALA A 10 7.65 4.62 2.54
CA ALA A 10 8.21 5.79 1.88
C ALA A 10 7.72 5.92 0.45
N HIS A 11 7.85 4.87 -0.33
CA HIS A 11 7.32 4.80 -1.69
C HIS A 11 7.05 3.36 -2.12
N VAL A 12 6.29 3.23 -3.22
CA VAL A 12 6.02 1.96 -3.88
C VAL A 12 6.35 2.12 -5.36
N GLU A 13 7.06 1.15 -5.95
CA GLU A 13 7.17 1.03 -7.39
C GLU A 13 6.01 0.18 -7.91
N VAL A 14 5.24 0.74 -8.83
CA VAL A 14 4.20 0.02 -9.56
C VAL A 14 4.59 -0.12 -11.03
N LEU A 15 4.25 -1.27 -11.59
CA LEU A 15 4.50 -1.63 -12.97
C LEU A 15 3.24 -1.39 -13.81
N THR A 16 3.40 -0.86 -15.02
CA THR A 16 2.27 -0.59 -15.90
C THR A 16 2.58 -0.91 -17.37
N PRO A 17 1.66 -1.57 -18.09
CA PRO A 17 1.76 -1.77 -19.53
C PRO A 17 1.35 -0.54 -20.35
N LYS A 18 0.88 0.54 -19.68
CA LYS A 18 0.40 1.77 -20.31
C LYS A 18 1.02 3.02 -19.68
N PRO A 19 2.35 3.20 -19.77
CA PRO A 19 3.08 4.19 -18.99
C PRO A 19 2.56 5.63 -19.16
N GLU A 20 2.26 6.06 -20.38
CA GLU A 20 1.79 7.42 -20.63
C GLU A 20 0.32 7.65 -20.21
N GLU A 21 -0.53 6.62 -20.34
CA GLU A 21 -1.93 6.72 -19.89
C GLU A 21 -2.00 6.72 -18.36
N SER A 22 -1.27 5.81 -17.72
CA SER A 22 -1.16 5.73 -16.26
C SER A 22 -0.55 7.02 -15.69
N LEU A 23 0.50 7.56 -16.31
CA LEU A 23 1.11 8.81 -15.86
C LEU A 23 0.11 9.97 -15.91
N ARG A 24 -0.61 10.15 -17.03
CA ARG A 24 -1.67 11.17 -17.13
C ARG A 24 -2.75 10.96 -16.08
N PHE A 25 -3.13 9.72 -15.82
CA PHE A 25 -4.11 9.40 -14.79
C PHE A 25 -3.61 9.83 -13.40
N TYR A 26 -2.41 9.44 -13.02
CA TYR A 26 -1.82 9.81 -11.73
C TYR A 26 -1.66 11.33 -11.59
N THR A 27 -1.30 12.04 -12.66
CA THR A 27 -1.10 13.50 -12.60
C THR A 27 -2.39 14.30 -12.73
N ASP A 28 -3.27 13.97 -13.67
CA ASP A 28 -4.43 14.81 -14.00
C ASP A 28 -5.68 14.40 -13.22
N VAL A 29 -5.87 13.10 -12.95
CA VAL A 29 -7.04 12.58 -12.23
C VAL A 29 -6.75 12.47 -10.73
N LEU A 30 -5.68 11.78 -10.34
CA LEU A 30 -5.32 11.64 -8.93
C LEU A 30 -4.70 12.92 -8.35
N GLY A 31 -4.07 13.72 -9.21
CA GLY A 31 -3.47 15.01 -8.82
C GLY A 31 -2.09 14.89 -8.22
N LEU A 32 -1.35 13.78 -8.48
CA LEU A 32 0.04 13.66 -8.09
C LEU A 32 0.94 14.57 -8.95
N GLU A 33 2.11 14.90 -8.44
CA GLU A 33 3.10 15.74 -9.11
C GLU A 33 4.29 14.91 -9.54
N GLU A 34 4.61 14.96 -10.82
CA GLU A 34 5.83 14.37 -11.35
C GLU A 34 7.05 15.19 -10.91
N THR A 35 8.02 14.54 -10.29
CA THR A 35 9.27 15.16 -9.83
C THR A 35 10.40 14.93 -10.80
N THR A 36 10.53 13.73 -11.35
CA THR A 36 11.56 13.39 -12.34
C THR A 36 11.18 12.17 -13.17
N ARG A 37 11.93 11.95 -14.26
CA ARG A 37 11.93 10.71 -15.04
C ARG A 37 13.34 10.21 -15.25
N VAL A 38 13.53 8.90 -15.12
CA VAL A 38 14.80 8.23 -15.40
C VAL A 38 14.52 6.91 -16.11
N GLY A 39 15.05 6.77 -17.33
CA GLY A 39 14.83 5.57 -18.12
C GLY A 39 13.35 5.33 -18.43
N ARG A 40 12.80 4.20 -17.96
CA ARG A 40 11.41 3.80 -18.13
C ARG A 40 10.52 4.15 -16.93
N SER A 41 11.06 4.89 -15.96
CA SER A 41 10.37 5.21 -14.70
C SER A 41 10.08 6.69 -14.56
N ALA A 42 8.85 7.03 -14.15
CA ALA A 42 8.45 8.35 -13.68
C ALA A 42 8.27 8.32 -12.16
N PHE A 43 8.68 9.39 -11.48
CA PHE A 43 8.64 9.51 -10.02
C PHE A 43 7.62 10.60 -9.65
N LEU A 44 6.66 10.24 -8.80
CA LEU A 44 5.53 11.11 -8.47
C LEU A 44 5.34 11.23 -6.95
N ARG A 45 4.74 12.34 -6.53
CA ARG A 45 4.44 12.62 -5.12
C ARG A 45 3.03 13.17 -4.94
N GLY A 46 2.44 12.93 -3.79
CA GLY A 46 1.26 13.64 -3.33
C GLY A 46 1.59 15.08 -2.92
N TRP A 47 0.64 16.01 -3.03
CA TRP A 47 0.89 17.43 -2.77
C TRP A 47 1.38 17.73 -1.34
N GLY A 48 1.03 16.89 -0.36
CA GLY A 48 1.41 17.06 1.05
C GLY A 48 2.73 16.38 1.44
N GLU A 49 3.36 15.64 0.55
CA GLU A 49 4.58 14.90 0.83
C GLU A 49 5.81 15.79 0.78
N ARG A 50 6.77 15.52 1.68
CA ARG A 50 7.99 16.32 1.86
C ARG A 50 9.22 15.68 1.23
N PHE A 51 9.05 14.53 0.58
CA PHE A 51 10.11 13.78 -0.06
C PHE A 51 9.99 13.85 -1.56
N HIS A 52 11.05 13.46 -2.25
CA HIS A 52 11.12 13.47 -3.70
C HIS A 52 9.93 12.76 -4.35
N HIS A 53 9.57 11.57 -3.87
CA HIS A 53 8.45 10.78 -4.42
C HIS A 53 7.88 9.80 -3.39
N SER A 54 6.67 9.33 -3.64
CA SER A 54 6.02 8.19 -2.97
C SER A 54 5.56 7.12 -3.97
N LEU A 55 5.57 7.45 -5.27
CA LEU A 55 5.28 6.53 -6.35
C LEU A 55 6.41 6.55 -7.36
N GLN A 56 6.92 5.37 -7.68
CA GLN A 56 7.70 5.13 -8.89
C GLN A 56 6.80 4.35 -9.86
N LEU A 57 6.54 4.92 -11.03
CA LEU A 57 5.75 4.31 -12.08
C LEU A 57 6.66 3.83 -13.19
N THR A 58 6.76 2.52 -13.40
CA THR A 58 7.71 1.91 -14.33
C THR A 58 6.99 1.15 -15.44
N GLU A 59 7.40 1.38 -16.68
CA GLU A 59 6.91 0.62 -17.83
C GLU A 59 7.28 -0.87 -17.72
N ALA A 60 6.29 -1.74 -17.92
CA ALA A 60 6.42 -3.20 -17.93
C ALA A 60 5.35 -3.81 -18.84
N ASP A 61 5.42 -5.12 -19.07
CA ASP A 61 4.46 -5.80 -19.95
C ASP A 61 3.09 -6.02 -19.27
N GLU A 62 3.06 -6.04 -17.93
CA GLU A 62 1.86 -6.29 -17.12
C GLU A 62 1.82 -5.36 -15.91
N PRO A 63 0.60 -5.07 -15.36
CA PRO A 63 0.49 -4.34 -14.11
C PRO A 63 1.02 -5.18 -12.95
N GLY A 64 1.69 -4.56 -11.99
CA GLY A 64 2.24 -5.28 -10.85
C GLY A 64 2.99 -4.41 -9.85
N LEU A 65 3.72 -5.09 -8.97
CA LEU A 65 4.59 -4.49 -7.98
C LEU A 65 6.06 -4.62 -8.40
N GLY A 66 6.80 -3.53 -8.42
CA GLY A 66 8.24 -3.54 -8.52
C GLY A 66 8.87 -3.76 -7.15
N HIS A 67 8.73 -2.78 -6.25
CA HIS A 67 9.20 -2.89 -4.87
C HIS A 67 8.37 -2.03 -3.90
N ILE A 68 8.57 -2.27 -2.60
CA ILE A 68 8.04 -1.49 -1.48
C ILE A 68 9.23 -0.94 -0.69
N ALA A 69 9.31 0.37 -0.52
CA ALA A 69 10.44 0.99 0.13
C ALA A 69 10.08 1.54 1.53
N TRP A 70 10.91 1.18 2.50
CA TRP A 70 10.77 1.54 3.90
C TRP A 70 11.90 2.46 4.32
N ARG A 71 11.55 3.59 4.90
CA ARG A 71 12.53 4.46 5.51
C ARG A 71 12.78 4.06 6.96
N ALA A 72 14.04 3.89 7.32
CA ALA A 72 14.45 3.63 8.70
C ALA A 72 14.22 4.84 9.61
N GLN A 73 14.27 4.64 10.93
CA GLN A 73 14.21 5.72 11.94
C GLN A 73 15.49 6.56 11.95
N GLY A 74 16.61 5.96 11.58
CA GLY A 74 17.93 6.56 11.55
C GLY A 74 18.95 5.64 10.90
N PRO A 75 20.21 6.08 10.73
CA PRO A 75 21.26 5.26 10.12
C PRO A 75 21.58 4.01 10.94
N GLU A 76 21.55 4.10 12.27
CA GLU A 76 21.77 2.95 13.16
C GLU A 76 20.64 1.92 13.05
N GLN A 77 19.39 2.39 12.95
CA GLN A 77 18.22 1.54 12.77
C GLN A 77 18.19 0.89 11.38
N LEU A 78 18.69 1.60 10.35
CA LEU A 78 18.88 0.99 9.03
C LEU A 78 19.86 -0.19 9.11
N GLN A 79 21.02 0.01 9.75
CA GLN A 79 22.00 -1.05 9.92
C GLN A 79 21.41 -2.25 10.69
N ALA A 80 20.69 -1.97 11.80
CA ALA A 80 20.04 -3.02 12.58
C ALA A 80 18.95 -3.77 11.79
N ALA A 81 18.18 -3.07 10.94
CA ALA A 81 17.19 -3.70 10.07
C ALA A 81 17.85 -4.61 9.03
N VAL A 82 18.94 -4.14 8.41
CA VAL A 82 19.73 -4.94 7.45
C VAL A 82 20.28 -6.20 8.11
N GLU A 83 20.90 -6.09 9.27
CA GLU A 83 21.42 -7.26 10.02
C GLU A 83 20.34 -8.31 10.31
N ARG A 84 19.10 -7.88 10.61
CA ARG A 84 17.99 -8.81 10.86
C ARG A 84 17.52 -9.52 9.60
N VAL A 85 17.39 -8.83 8.47
CA VAL A 85 16.98 -9.48 7.20
C VAL A 85 18.10 -10.37 6.63
N GLU A 86 19.37 -10.00 6.83
CA GLU A 86 20.50 -10.88 6.50
C GLU A 86 20.52 -12.14 7.38
N ALA A 87 20.29 -12.00 8.69
CA ALA A 87 20.19 -13.13 9.62
C ALA A 87 19.00 -14.05 9.28
N ALA A 88 17.92 -13.49 8.74
CA ALA A 88 16.77 -14.25 8.22
C ALA A 88 17.05 -14.93 6.86
N GLY A 89 18.19 -14.64 6.23
CA GLY A 89 18.61 -15.23 4.96
C GLY A 89 17.86 -14.72 3.73
N VAL A 90 17.26 -13.52 3.81
CA VAL A 90 16.42 -12.94 2.74
C VAL A 90 17.01 -11.67 2.10
N GLY A 91 18.20 -11.25 2.52
CA GLY A 91 18.92 -10.10 1.96
C GLY A 91 19.40 -10.34 0.52
N GLU A 92 19.25 -9.33 -0.33
CA GLU A 92 19.76 -9.35 -1.72
C GLU A 92 20.97 -8.45 -1.92
N GLY A 93 21.18 -7.46 -1.04
CA GLY A 93 22.39 -6.63 -1.04
C GLY A 93 22.14 -5.11 -1.17
N TRP A 94 23.23 -4.36 -1.18
CA TRP A 94 23.24 -2.90 -1.28
C TRP A 94 23.30 -2.42 -2.73
N SER A 95 22.63 -1.27 -2.97
CA SER A 95 22.71 -0.47 -4.18
C SER A 95 22.94 1.00 -3.83
N GLU A 96 23.29 1.82 -4.84
CA GLU A 96 23.43 3.28 -4.67
C GLU A 96 22.09 3.99 -4.41
N GLY A 97 20.98 3.27 -4.57
CA GLY A 97 19.62 3.79 -4.49
C GLY A 97 19.09 4.33 -5.81
N SER A 98 17.87 4.86 -5.76
CA SER A 98 17.18 5.46 -6.91
C SER A 98 17.09 6.99 -6.74
N PRO A 99 16.60 7.75 -7.74
CA PRO A 99 16.37 9.19 -7.58
C PRO A 99 15.60 9.53 -6.30
N GLY A 100 16.10 10.49 -5.54
CA GLY A 100 15.48 10.97 -4.32
C GLY A 100 15.80 10.17 -3.05
N GLN A 101 16.58 9.08 -3.13
CA GLN A 101 17.03 8.31 -1.96
C GLN A 101 18.52 7.99 -2.05
N GLY A 102 19.14 7.75 -0.88
CA GLY A 102 20.53 7.31 -0.78
C GLY A 102 20.69 5.80 -0.88
N ALA A 103 21.85 5.31 -0.36
CA ALA A 103 22.14 3.88 -0.36
C ALA A 103 21.01 3.03 0.20
N THR A 104 20.69 1.96 -0.49
CA THR A 104 19.50 1.14 -0.29
C THR A 104 19.87 -0.33 -0.20
N PHE A 105 19.33 -1.03 0.78
CA PHE A 105 19.46 -2.48 0.93
C PHE A 105 18.17 -3.16 0.50
N SER A 106 18.27 -4.11 -0.43
CA SER A 106 17.13 -4.87 -0.94
C SER A 106 16.99 -6.21 -0.24
N TYR A 107 15.75 -6.66 -0.02
CA TYR A 107 15.44 -7.99 0.52
C TYR A 107 14.09 -8.49 -0.01
N ARG A 108 13.86 -9.82 0.06
CA ARG A 108 12.54 -10.39 -0.24
C ARG A 108 11.81 -10.77 1.03
N GLY A 109 10.63 -10.19 1.19
CA GLY A 109 9.70 -10.59 2.24
C GLY A 109 9.16 -12.02 2.04
N PRO A 110 8.49 -12.60 3.05
CA PRO A 110 8.05 -13.99 3.01
C PRO A 110 7.07 -14.29 1.86
N GLY A 111 6.23 -13.34 1.45
CA GLY A 111 5.35 -13.45 0.28
C GLY A 111 6.08 -13.27 -1.08
N GLY A 112 7.42 -13.13 -1.08
CA GLY A 112 8.23 -12.95 -2.28
C GLY A 112 8.29 -11.51 -2.81
N HIS A 113 7.70 -10.55 -2.14
CA HIS A 113 7.73 -9.13 -2.50
C HIS A 113 9.13 -8.57 -2.31
N LEU A 114 9.60 -7.80 -3.29
CA LEU A 114 10.85 -7.05 -3.16
C LEU A 114 10.63 -5.85 -2.27
N HIS A 115 11.49 -5.68 -1.28
CA HIS A 115 11.50 -4.54 -0.38
C HIS A 115 12.84 -3.84 -0.40
N GLU A 116 12.82 -2.54 -0.10
CA GLU A 116 13.98 -1.70 0.06
C GLU A 116 14.01 -1.06 1.45
N LEU A 117 15.21 -1.03 2.06
CA LEU A 117 15.50 -0.35 3.30
C LEU A 117 16.49 0.77 3.04
N PHE A 118 16.19 1.98 3.48
CA PHE A 118 17.07 3.13 3.31
C PHE A 118 16.85 4.19 4.41
N TRP A 119 17.75 5.18 4.51
CA TRP A 119 17.63 6.28 5.46
C TRP A 119 17.64 7.64 4.78
N GLU A 120 18.59 7.90 3.90
CA GLU A 120 18.76 9.20 3.27
C GLU A 120 17.69 9.48 2.23
N VAL A 121 17.09 10.67 2.29
CA VAL A 121 16.07 11.11 1.35
C VAL A 121 16.37 12.52 0.84
N GLU A 122 16.08 12.76 -0.42
CA GLU A 122 15.99 14.09 -0.96
C GLU A 122 14.67 14.74 -0.50
N ARG A 123 14.80 15.95 0.06
CA ARG A 123 13.63 16.75 0.43
C ARG A 123 13.09 17.46 -0.79
N TYR A 124 11.77 17.37 -0.98
CA TYR A 124 11.12 18.14 -2.03
C TYR A 124 11.32 19.65 -1.81
N ALA A 125 11.73 20.34 -2.87
CA ALA A 125 11.78 21.79 -2.93
C ALA A 125 10.74 22.28 -3.95
N ALA A 126 9.79 23.09 -3.49
CA ALA A 126 8.76 23.63 -4.37
C ALA A 126 9.37 24.47 -5.49
N PRO A 127 8.91 24.32 -6.75
CA PRO A 127 9.30 25.21 -7.82
C PRO A 127 8.93 26.67 -7.55
N ALA A 128 9.62 27.60 -8.22
CA ALA A 128 9.35 29.03 -8.10
C ALA A 128 7.86 29.36 -8.35
N GLY A 129 7.25 30.08 -7.41
CA GLY A 129 5.82 30.44 -7.44
C GLY A 129 4.89 29.42 -6.77
N LEU A 130 5.38 28.23 -6.41
CA LEU A 130 4.62 27.23 -5.64
C LEU A 130 5.05 27.16 -4.17
N GLU A 131 6.00 27.95 -3.74
CA GLU A 131 6.46 27.98 -2.35
C GLU A 131 5.33 28.38 -1.41
N SER A 132 5.15 27.60 -0.35
CA SER A 132 4.12 27.90 0.66
C SER A 132 4.55 29.08 1.55
N PRO A 133 3.63 29.99 1.91
CA PRO A 133 3.89 30.99 2.96
C PRO A 133 3.96 30.33 4.35
N PHE A 134 3.57 29.06 4.49
CA PHE A 134 3.59 28.31 5.74
C PHE A 134 4.80 27.34 5.75
N PRO A 135 5.77 27.50 6.66
CA PRO A 135 7.00 26.70 6.69
C PRO A 135 6.77 25.18 6.88
N ASN A 136 5.63 24.80 7.42
CA ASN A 136 5.26 23.40 7.65
C ASN A 136 4.63 22.73 6.43
N ARG A 137 4.40 23.44 5.33
CA ARG A 137 3.85 22.87 4.09
C ARG A 137 4.94 22.72 3.03
N PRO A 138 5.00 21.60 2.30
CA PRO A 138 6.00 21.43 1.25
C PRO A 138 5.80 22.42 0.10
N GLN A 139 4.56 22.83 -0.17
CA GLN A 139 4.20 23.77 -1.22
C GLN A 139 2.83 24.41 -0.97
N ARG A 140 2.43 25.35 -1.83
CA ARG A 140 1.04 25.80 -1.92
C ARG A 140 0.16 24.64 -2.38
N PHE A 141 -1.03 24.56 -1.82
CA PHE A 141 -2.05 23.65 -2.36
C PHE A 141 -2.56 24.19 -3.71
N VAL A 142 -2.43 23.38 -4.74
CA VAL A 142 -2.99 23.64 -6.06
C VAL A 142 -4.02 22.55 -6.33
N PRO A 143 -5.31 22.91 -6.43
CA PRO A 143 -6.35 21.90 -6.70
C PRO A 143 -6.18 21.37 -8.14
N ARG A 144 -5.81 20.10 -8.25
CA ARG A 144 -5.71 19.38 -9.51
C ARG A 144 -6.31 17.99 -9.34
N GLY A 145 -7.29 17.64 -10.15
CA GLY A 145 -8.00 16.38 -10.03
C GLY A 145 -8.58 16.15 -8.64
N ILE A 146 -8.30 14.98 -8.08
CA ILE A 146 -8.67 14.59 -6.72
C ILE A 146 -7.77 15.27 -5.68
N ALA A 147 -6.53 15.57 -6.05
CA ALA A 147 -5.50 16.13 -5.18
C ALA A 147 -5.16 15.21 -3.99
N ALA A 148 -4.82 13.94 -4.28
CA ALA A 148 -4.37 13.00 -3.27
C ALA A 148 -3.18 13.56 -2.48
N ARG A 149 -3.25 13.49 -1.14
CA ARG A 149 -2.32 14.19 -0.27
C ARG A 149 -1.00 13.47 -0.08
N ASN A 150 -1.05 12.19 0.24
CA ASN A 150 0.12 11.35 0.47
C ASN A 150 -0.22 9.87 0.29
N ILE A 151 0.81 9.06 0.09
CA ILE A 151 0.69 7.61 0.17
C ILE A 151 0.19 7.20 1.55
N ASP A 152 -0.68 6.20 1.60
CA ASP A 152 -1.20 5.68 2.85
C ASP A 152 -0.67 4.27 3.15
N HIS A 153 -1.06 3.30 2.37
CA HIS A 153 -0.65 1.91 2.55
C HIS A 153 -0.53 1.16 1.23
N VAL A 154 0.02 -0.03 1.30
CA VAL A 154 0.01 -1.01 0.21
C VAL A 154 -0.55 -2.32 0.74
N THR A 155 -1.41 -2.98 -0.03
CA THR A 155 -1.89 -4.33 0.28
C THR A 155 -1.33 -5.31 -0.74
N VAL A 156 -0.66 -6.33 -0.23
CA VAL A 156 0.00 -7.36 -1.02
C VAL A 156 -0.64 -8.72 -0.81
N ALA A 157 -0.53 -9.57 -1.82
CA ALA A 157 -1.09 -10.90 -1.84
C ALA A 157 -0.05 -11.94 -1.37
N THR A 158 -0.44 -12.83 -0.46
CA THR A 158 0.45 -13.85 0.10
C THR A 158 -0.29 -15.14 0.41
N ALA A 159 0.44 -16.24 0.43
CA ALA A 159 -0.12 -17.56 0.77
C ALA A 159 -0.47 -17.71 2.26
N ASN A 160 0.15 -16.93 3.15
CA ASN A 160 -0.07 -17.04 4.61
C ASN A 160 0.03 -15.67 5.31
N PRO A 161 -1.02 -14.85 5.25
CA PRO A 161 -1.03 -13.50 5.85
C PRO A 161 -0.66 -13.46 7.32
N GLY A 162 -1.07 -14.47 8.10
CA GLY A 162 -0.77 -14.53 9.53
C GLY A 162 0.71 -14.75 9.80
N ALA A 163 1.32 -15.76 9.18
CA ALA A 163 2.75 -16.02 9.35
C ALA A 163 3.62 -14.88 8.83
N ASP A 164 3.20 -14.24 7.73
CA ASP A 164 3.92 -13.10 7.18
C ASP A 164 3.84 -11.89 8.11
N ALA A 165 2.67 -11.60 8.70
CA ALA A 165 2.51 -10.51 9.68
C ALA A 165 3.40 -10.73 10.91
N GLU A 166 3.48 -11.97 11.41
CA GLU A 166 4.38 -12.35 12.51
C GLU A 166 5.85 -12.17 12.11
N TRP A 167 6.22 -12.56 10.90
CA TRP A 167 7.57 -12.37 10.40
C TRP A 167 7.97 -10.89 10.34
N TYR A 168 7.10 -10.01 9.81
CA TYR A 168 7.35 -8.57 9.78
C TYR A 168 7.46 -7.98 11.19
N ARG A 169 6.64 -8.45 12.14
CA ARG A 169 6.71 -8.06 13.54
C ARG A 169 8.07 -8.45 14.16
N ASP A 170 8.44 -9.72 14.02
CA ASP A 170 9.58 -10.30 14.72
C ASP A 170 10.92 -9.89 14.09
N THR A 171 10.96 -9.70 12.77
CA THR A 171 12.17 -9.33 12.04
C THR A 171 12.37 -7.81 11.98
N LEU A 172 11.35 -7.04 11.61
CA LEU A 172 11.48 -5.62 11.31
C LEU A 172 10.78 -4.68 12.32
N GLY A 173 10.14 -5.25 13.35
CA GLY A 173 9.48 -4.47 14.39
C GLY A 173 8.17 -3.81 13.93
N HIS A 174 7.50 -4.35 12.90
CA HIS A 174 6.14 -3.94 12.61
C HIS A 174 5.22 -4.23 13.80
N ARG A 175 4.19 -3.45 13.95
CA ARG A 175 3.08 -3.76 14.86
C ARG A 175 2.05 -4.56 14.07
N PHE A 176 1.69 -5.74 14.57
CA PHE A 176 0.58 -6.50 14.03
C PHE A 176 -0.71 -5.94 14.65
N MET A 177 -1.62 -5.41 13.84
CA MET A 177 -2.74 -4.59 14.32
C MET A 177 -4.05 -5.36 14.35
N GLU A 178 -4.52 -5.80 13.22
CA GLU A 178 -5.83 -6.45 13.07
C GLU A 178 -5.74 -7.61 12.07
N TYR A 179 -6.63 -8.58 12.22
CA TYR A 179 -6.71 -9.70 11.29
C TYR A 179 -8.11 -10.29 11.18
N THR A 180 -8.39 -10.90 10.03
CA THR A 180 -9.63 -11.63 9.77
C THR A 180 -9.34 -13.10 9.56
N VAL A 181 -10.18 -13.95 10.13
CA VAL A 181 -10.11 -15.42 10.00
C VAL A 181 -11.28 -15.97 9.21
N ILE A 182 -11.17 -17.22 8.73
CA ILE A 182 -12.32 -17.97 8.20
C ILE A 182 -13.18 -18.45 9.39
N PRO A 183 -14.51 -18.34 9.34
CA PRO A 183 -15.39 -18.65 10.49
C PRO A 183 -15.15 -20.01 11.13
N ASP A 184 -15.03 -21.06 10.32
CA ASP A 184 -14.85 -22.44 10.78
C ASP A 184 -13.36 -22.86 10.91
N ARG A 185 -12.45 -21.93 10.61
CA ARG A 185 -10.99 -22.12 10.65
C ARG A 185 -10.33 -20.95 11.37
N PRO A 186 -10.47 -20.86 12.69
CA PRO A 186 -9.97 -19.72 13.48
C PRO A 186 -8.44 -19.58 13.46
N ASP A 187 -7.75 -20.61 13.06
CA ASP A 187 -6.30 -20.65 12.81
C ASP A 187 -5.89 -20.15 11.42
N TRP A 188 -6.87 -19.93 10.52
CA TRP A 188 -6.57 -19.49 9.17
C TRP A 188 -6.88 -18.00 8.97
N ILE A 189 -5.84 -17.19 9.05
CA ILE A 189 -5.92 -15.75 8.79
C ILE A 189 -5.94 -15.52 7.28
N VAL A 190 -6.97 -14.81 6.80
CA VAL A 190 -7.15 -14.45 5.37
C VAL A 190 -6.81 -13.01 5.05
N PHE A 191 -6.71 -12.17 6.07
CA PHE A 191 -6.25 -10.80 5.95
C PHE A 191 -5.57 -10.38 7.25
N ALA A 192 -4.45 -9.66 7.14
CA ALA A 192 -3.71 -9.13 8.28
C ALA A 192 -3.22 -7.72 7.99
N MET A 193 -3.17 -6.88 9.00
CA MET A 193 -2.74 -5.48 8.94
C MET A 193 -1.52 -5.28 9.82
N THR A 194 -0.45 -4.73 9.25
CA THR A 194 0.76 -4.35 10.01
C THR A 194 1.14 -2.90 9.77
N THR A 195 1.79 -2.27 10.74
CA THR A 195 2.22 -0.88 10.64
C THR A 195 3.58 -0.65 11.29
N VAL A 196 4.33 0.32 10.77
CA VAL A 196 5.58 0.81 11.37
C VAL A 196 5.39 2.15 12.09
N CYS A 197 4.18 2.72 12.03
CA CYS A 197 3.84 4.02 12.61
C CYS A 197 2.58 3.95 13.50
N GLU A 198 1.85 5.05 13.69
CA GLU A 198 0.64 5.11 14.51
C GLU A 198 -0.65 4.83 13.71
N ARG A 199 -0.56 4.62 12.40
CA ARG A 199 -1.73 4.30 11.56
C ARG A 199 -2.27 2.91 11.87
N ALA A 200 -3.48 2.64 11.42
CA ALA A 200 -4.07 1.32 11.46
C ALA A 200 -3.22 0.31 10.69
N HIS A 201 -2.68 0.70 9.53
CA HIS A 201 -1.72 -0.09 8.78
C HIS A 201 -0.93 0.74 7.77
N ASP A 202 0.24 0.24 7.41
CA ASP A 202 1.06 0.64 6.26
C ASP A 202 1.16 -0.52 5.26
N LEU A 203 1.02 -1.76 5.74
CA LEU A 203 1.08 -2.98 4.94
C LEU A 203 -0.12 -3.87 5.26
N GLY A 204 -0.97 -4.09 4.27
CA GLY A 204 -2.02 -5.11 4.27
C GLY A 204 -1.50 -6.41 3.63
N LEU A 205 -1.88 -7.54 4.19
CA LEU A 205 -1.52 -8.87 3.72
C LEU A 205 -2.83 -9.62 3.46
N VAL A 206 -3.15 -9.89 2.19
CA VAL A 206 -4.35 -10.63 1.80
C VAL A 206 -3.99 -12.04 1.34
N TRP A 207 -4.79 -13.01 1.75
CA TRP A 207 -4.62 -14.38 1.31
C TRP A 207 -4.81 -14.51 -0.20
N ASP A 208 -3.88 -15.22 -0.84
CA ASP A 208 -3.88 -15.51 -2.26
C ASP A 208 -3.48 -16.99 -2.48
N PRO A 209 -4.36 -17.79 -3.10
CA PRO A 209 -4.04 -19.18 -3.42
C PRO A 209 -3.08 -19.33 -4.60
N SER A 210 -2.73 -18.23 -5.27
CA SER A 210 -1.83 -18.27 -6.43
C SER A 210 -0.42 -18.74 -6.02
N PRO A 211 0.22 -19.59 -6.82
CA PRO A 211 1.62 -19.94 -6.63
C PRO A 211 2.60 -18.83 -7.06
N VAL A 212 2.12 -17.74 -7.67
CA VAL A 212 2.96 -16.65 -8.15
C VAL A 212 3.27 -15.70 -6.99
N PRO A 213 4.53 -15.58 -6.56
CA PRO A 213 4.90 -14.70 -5.45
C PRO A 213 4.95 -13.23 -5.88
N GLY A 214 4.95 -12.32 -4.90
CA GLY A 214 5.24 -10.90 -5.11
C GLY A 214 4.08 -10.11 -5.73
N ARG A 215 2.85 -10.59 -5.68
CA ARG A 215 1.66 -9.93 -6.26
C ARG A 215 1.12 -8.83 -5.34
N ILE A 216 0.59 -7.77 -5.95
CA ILE A 216 -0.07 -6.66 -5.25
C ILE A 216 -1.58 -6.74 -5.42
N ASN A 217 -2.32 -6.41 -4.36
CA ASN A 217 -3.77 -6.25 -4.42
C ASN A 217 -4.14 -4.80 -4.75
N HIS A 218 -3.63 -3.83 -4.01
CA HIS A 218 -3.83 -2.40 -4.28
C HIS A 218 -2.77 -1.50 -3.64
N LEU A 219 -2.70 -0.27 -4.16
CA LEU A 219 -1.96 0.85 -3.57
C LEU A 219 -2.95 1.91 -3.12
N ALA A 220 -2.78 2.46 -1.92
CA ALA A 220 -3.67 3.42 -1.32
C ALA A 220 -3.07 4.81 -1.17
N TYR A 221 -3.87 5.83 -1.47
CA TYR A 221 -3.58 7.24 -1.23
C TYR A 221 -4.61 7.87 -0.29
N TRP A 222 -4.12 8.76 0.59
CA TRP A 222 -4.94 9.43 1.57
C TRP A 222 -5.42 10.81 1.09
N VAL A 223 -6.69 11.12 1.35
CA VAL A 223 -7.31 12.42 1.18
C VAL A 223 -7.73 12.99 2.55
N ASP A 224 -7.86 14.30 2.66
CA ASP A 224 -7.98 14.98 3.96
C ASP A 224 -9.33 14.75 4.67
N SER A 225 -10.38 14.39 3.92
CA SER A 225 -11.70 14.19 4.51
C SER A 225 -12.58 13.21 3.74
N ARG A 226 -13.64 12.75 4.39
CA ARG A 226 -14.68 11.92 3.77
C ARG A 226 -15.36 12.61 2.59
N GLU A 227 -15.58 13.91 2.68
CA GLU A 227 -16.22 14.70 1.63
C GLU A 227 -15.35 14.71 0.36
N GLU A 228 -14.04 14.64 0.51
CA GLU A 228 -13.13 14.52 -0.64
C GLU A 228 -13.22 13.16 -1.31
N LEU A 229 -13.55 12.08 -0.62
CA LEU A 229 -13.85 10.79 -1.25
C LEU A 229 -15.10 10.84 -2.12
N TRP A 230 -16.16 11.54 -1.67
CA TRP A 230 -17.36 11.74 -2.50
C TRP A 230 -17.07 12.59 -3.72
N ARG A 231 -16.29 13.67 -3.56
CA ARG A 231 -15.83 14.49 -4.69
C ARG A 231 -14.93 13.68 -5.63
N ALA A 232 -14.09 12.81 -5.09
CA ALA A 232 -13.25 11.93 -5.90
C ALA A 232 -14.08 10.97 -6.75
N ALA A 233 -15.19 10.44 -6.23
CA ALA A 233 -16.11 9.62 -7.02
C ALA A 233 -16.67 10.38 -8.21
N ASP A 234 -17.09 11.66 -8.03
CA ASP A 234 -17.55 12.50 -9.13
C ASP A 234 -16.43 12.77 -10.16
N VAL A 235 -15.21 13.03 -9.69
CA VAL A 235 -14.05 13.23 -10.60
C VAL A 235 -13.79 11.98 -11.44
N LEU A 236 -13.79 10.80 -10.83
CA LEU A 236 -13.58 9.53 -11.52
C LEU A 236 -14.66 9.27 -12.57
N LEU A 237 -15.94 9.44 -12.20
CA LEU A 237 -17.06 9.24 -13.12
C LEU A 237 -17.02 10.22 -14.29
N ASN A 238 -16.60 11.47 -14.08
CA ASN A 238 -16.43 12.47 -15.15
C ASN A 238 -15.25 12.15 -16.09
N GLN A 239 -14.38 11.23 -15.71
CA GLN A 239 -13.27 10.72 -16.52
C GLN A 239 -13.54 9.29 -17.04
N ASP A 240 -14.79 8.85 -17.01
CA ASP A 240 -15.24 7.51 -17.43
C ASP A 240 -14.51 6.36 -16.68
N VAL A 241 -14.03 6.62 -15.47
CA VAL A 241 -13.40 5.61 -14.61
C VAL A 241 -14.47 4.92 -13.76
N ALA A 242 -14.61 3.61 -13.95
CA ALA A 242 -15.54 2.83 -13.16
C ALA A 242 -15.09 2.70 -11.70
N ILE A 243 -16.03 2.95 -10.78
CA ILE A 243 -15.81 2.66 -9.35
C ILE A 243 -15.99 1.16 -9.14
N GLU A 244 -14.94 0.51 -8.65
CA GLU A 244 -14.95 -0.92 -8.37
C GLU A 244 -15.70 -1.20 -7.05
N PHE A 245 -15.43 -0.42 -6.00
CA PHE A 245 -16.08 -0.56 -4.71
C PHE A 245 -16.05 0.74 -3.91
N GLY A 246 -17.13 1.08 -3.22
CA GLY A 246 -17.22 2.30 -2.43
C GLY A 246 -18.11 3.39 -3.07
N PRO A 247 -18.08 4.62 -2.55
CA PRO A 247 -17.51 5.02 -1.25
C PRO A 247 -18.16 4.27 -0.08
N GLY A 248 -17.36 3.93 0.92
CA GLY A 248 -17.81 3.21 2.10
C GLY A 248 -16.86 3.38 3.29
N LYS A 249 -17.10 2.62 4.36
CA LYS A 249 -16.21 2.58 5.52
C LYS A 249 -15.92 1.14 5.92
N HIS A 250 -14.64 0.83 6.12
CA HIS A 250 -14.21 -0.45 6.68
C HIS A 250 -14.54 -0.57 8.17
N GLY A 251 -14.81 -1.76 8.64
CA GLY A 251 -14.81 -2.08 10.07
C GLY A 251 -13.38 -2.11 10.60
N MET A 252 -12.49 -2.83 9.89
CA MET A 252 -11.05 -2.83 10.16
C MET A 252 -10.44 -1.47 9.81
N GLY A 253 -9.49 -1.02 10.64
CA GLY A 253 -8.81 0.27 10.44
C GLY A 253 -9.70 1.50 10.57
N GLU A 254 -11.04 1.34 10.53
CA GLU A 254 -12.04 2.42 10.53
C GLU A 254 -11.86 3.46 9.42
N GLN A 255 -11.21 3.07 8.32
CA GLN A 255 -10.96 3.96 7.17
C GLN A 255 -12.18 4.02 6.24
N ASP A 256 -12.49 5.23 5.77
CA ASP A 256 -13.39 5.43 4.64
C ASP A 256 -12.62 5.12 3.35
N TYR A 257 -13.24 4.50 2.36
CA TYR A 257 -12.58 3.96 1.16
C TYR A 257 -13.33 4.23 -0.14
N LEU A 258 -12.57 4.23 -1.24
CA LEU A 258 -13.06 4.25 -2.61
C LEU A 258 -12.06 3.53 -3.52
N TYR A 259 -12.48 2.44 -4.18
CA TYR A 259 -11.64 1.62 -5.04
C TYR A 259 -12.00 1.79 -6.51
N PHE A 260 -10.97 1.88 -7.35
CA PHE A 260 -11.06 1.94 -8.79
C PHE A 260 -9.77 1.40 -9.43
N ARG A 261 -9.73 1.32 -10.76
CA ARG A 261 -8.50 0.92 -11.47
C ARG A 261 -7.95 2.07 -12.29
N GLU A 262 -6.63 2.18 -12.27
CA GLU A 262 -5.91 3.07 -13.17
C GLU A 262 -5.80 2.42 -14.57
N PRO A 263 -5.44 3.16 -15.64
CA PRO A 263 -5.48 2.65 -17.03
C PRO A 263 -4.62 1.43 -17.33
N GLY A 264 -3.53 1.20 -16.57
CA GLY A 264 -2.69 0.01 -16.68
C GLY A 264 -3.32 -1.24 -16.10
N GLY A 265 -4.38 -1.06 -15.28
CA GLY A 265 -5.17 -2.13 -14.66
C GLY A 265 -4.95 -2.32 -13.16
N LEU A 266 -3.95 -1.67 -12.55
CA LEU A 266 -3.71 -1.77 -11.12
C LEU A 266 -4.87 -1.14 -10.32
N ARG A 267 -5.27 -1.79 -9.23
CA ARG A 267 -6.25 -1.24 -8.29
C ARG A 267 -5.64 -0.17 -7.42
N ILE A 268 -6.33 0.96 -7.33
CA ILE A 268 -6.02 2.09 -6.45
C ILE A 268 -7.14 2.24 -5.44
N GLU A 269 -6.76 2.53 -4.21
CA GLU A 269 -7.66 2.97 -3.16
C GLU A 269 -7.43 4.45 -2.85
N LEU A 270 -8.50 5.17 -2.66
CA LEU A 270 -8.49 6.42 -1.91
C LEU A 270 -9.11 6.18 -0.56
N ASN A 271 -8.46 6.68 0.48
CA ASN A 271 -8.98 6.56 1.82
C ASN A 271 -8.90 7.87 2.62
N SER A 272 -9.66 7.92 3.70
CA SER A 272 -9.56 8.97 4.72
C SER A 272 -9.95 8.41 6.10
N GLY A 273 -9.67 9.16 7.15
CA GLY A 273 -9.97 8.73 8.51
C GLY A 273 -9.02 7.65 9.03
N GLY A 274 -9.58 6.62 9.60
CA GLY A 274 -8.81 5.60 10.31
C GLY A 274 -8.45 6.03 11.74
N TYR A 275 -8.23 5.05 12.60
CA TYR A 275 -7.76 5.32 13.96
C TYR A 275 -6.23 5.47 14.00
N ARG A 276 -5.76 6.08 15.08
CA ARG A 276 -4.34 6.10 15.45
C ARG A 276 -4.15 5.34 16.75
N ASN A 277 -3.16 4.48 16.79
CA ASN A 277 -2.85 3.69 17.96
C ASN A 277 -1.44 4.00 18.46
N HIS A 278 -1.35 4.39 19.73
CA HIS A 278 -0.10 4.72 20.43
C HIS A 278 0.23 3.72 21.54
N GLU A 279 -0.58 2.67 21.72
CA GLU A 279 -0.39 1.67 22.76
C GLU A 279 0.82 0.79 22.45
N PRO A 280 1.85 0.76 23.30
CA PRO A 280 3.08 0.01 23.03
C PRO A 280 2.91 -1.52 23.17
N ASP A 281 1.87 -1.94 23.87
CA ASP A 281 1.50 -3.33 24.20
C ASP A 281 0.18 -3.75 23.55
N TYR A 282 -0.19 -3.10 22.44
CA TYR A 282 -1.39 -3.43 21.70
C TYR A 282 -1.35 -4.86 21.17
N GLU A 283 -2.36 -5.63 21.50
CA GLU A 283 -2.56 -6.99 21.00
C GLU A 283 -3.38 -6.98 19.72
N PRO A 284 -3.04 -7.82 18.73
CA PRO A 284 -3.78 -7.87 17.46
C PRO A 284 -5.27 -8.17 17.65
N VAL A 285 -6.13 -7.35 17.05
CA VAL A 285 -7.58 -7.50 17.15
C VAL A 285 -8.08 -8.45 16.06
N ARG A 286 -8.79 -9.49 16.50
CA ARG A 286 -9.41 -10.47 15.63
C ARG A 286 -10.80 -10.00 15.18
N PHE A 287 -11.05 -10.09 13.88
CA PHE A 287 -12.35 -9.88 13.27
C PHE A 287 -12.94 -11.19 12.75
N GLU A 288 -14.25 -11.34 12.92
CA GLU A 288 -15.04 -12.39 12.27
C GLU A 288 -15.74 -11.80 11.03
N PRO A 289 -15.95 -12.57 9.96
CA PRO A 289 -16.61 -12.06 8.74
C PRO A 289 -18.00 -11.46 9.01
N GLN A 290 -18.77 -12.07 9.90
CA GLN A 290 -20.09 -11.58 10.27
C GLN A 290 -20.09 -10.25 11.03
N GLN A 291 -18.93 -9.78 11.51
CA GLN A 291 -18.76 -8.47 12.12
C GLN A 291 -18.55 -7.38 11.06
N GLY A 292 -18.62 -7.74 9.77
CA GLY A 292 -18.37 -6.80 8.68
C GLY A 292 -16.90 -6.36 8.62
N SER A 293 -15.99 -7.33 8.75
CA SER A 293 -14.55 -7.08 8.85
C SER A 293 -13.99 -6.18 7.74
N ASN A 294 -14.59 -6.24 6.55
CA ASN A 294 -14.15 -5.45 5.41
C ASN A 294 -15.04 -4.24 5.14
N VAL A 295 -16.34 -4.27 5.55
CA VAL A 295 -17.32 -3.25 5.16
C VAL A 295 -18.21 -2.89 6.34
N PHE A 296 -18.12 -1.67 6.82
CA PHE A 296 -18.91 -1.19 7.94
C PHE A 296 -20.31 -0.70 7.52
N TYR A 297 -20.40 0.18 6.52
CA TYR A 297 -21.67 0.80 6.16
C TYR A 297 -22.54 0.01 5.18
N LYS A 298 -21.95 -0.81 4.34
CA LYS A 298 -22.71 -1.50 3.29
C LYS A 298 -23.29 -2.83 3.72
N ASN A 299 -22.76 -3.46 4.74
CA ASN A 299 -23.15 -4.81 5.17
C ASN A 299 -23.35 -5.76 3.96
N ALA A 300 -22.47 -5.61 2.96
CA ALA A 300 -22.52 -6.31 1.69
C ALA A 300 -21.22 -7.09 1.48
N ALA A 301 -21.33 -8.19 0.75
CA ALA A 301 -20.16 -8.93 0.31
C ALA A 301 -19.24 -8.04 -0.55
N LEU A 302 -17.93 -8.26 -0.46
CA LEU A 302 -16.98 -7.64 -1.37
C LEU A 302 -17.26 -8.11 -2.81
N PRO A 303 -17.16 -7.22 -3.81
CA PRO A 303 -17.19 -7.64 -5.20
C PRO A 303 -16.11 -8.69 -5.48
N HIS A 304 -16.40 -9.65 -6.35
CA HIS A 304 -15.44 -10.72 -6.67
C HIS A 304 -14.09 -10.17 -7.16
N SER A 305 -14.11 -9.07 -7.90
CA SER A 305 -12.91 -8.39 -8.39
C SER A 305 -11.95 -7.95 -7.29
N MET A 306 -12.42 -7.71 -6.06
CA MET A 306 -11.56 -7.30 -4.93
C MET A 306 -10.57 -8.38 -4.49
N PHE A 307 -10.79 -9.64 -4.90
CA PHE A 307 -9.86 -10.76 -4.64
C PHE A 307 -8.77 -10.90 -5.69
N GLU A 308 -8.84 -10.12 -6.78
CA GLU A 308 -7.81 -10.12 -7.80
C GLU A 308 -6.55 -9.41 -7.30
N SER A 309 -5.38 -9.96 -7.63
CA SER A 309 -4.07 -9.39 -7.35
C SER A 309 -3.23 -9.35 -8.64
N PHE A 310 -2.21 -8.52 -8.67
CA PHE A 310 -1.46 -8.19 -9.89
C PHE A 310 0.01 -8.59 -9.79
N PRO A 311 0.61 -9.14 -10.85
CA PRO A 311 -0.02 -9.37 -12.16
C PRO A 311 -1.20 -10.34 -12.07
N PRO A 312 -2.20 -10.21 -12.97
CA PRO A 312 -3.31 -11.16 -13.03
C PRO A 312 -2.79 -12.55 -13.36
N VAL A 313 -3.42 -13.58 -12.80
CA VAL A 313 -3.13 -14.98 -13.13
C VAL A 313 -4.43 -15.66 -13.52
N GLU A 314 -4.38 -16.53 -14.53
CA GLU A 314 -5.49 -17.42 -14.83
C GLU A 314 -5.59 -18.47 -13.71
N PHE A 315 -6.64 -18.39 -12.91
CA PHE A 315 -6.97 -19.44 -11.96
C PHE A 315 -7.61 -20.61 -12.71
N ALA A 316 -6.94 -21.74 -12.71
CA ALA A 316 -7.69 -22.98 -12.72
C ALA A 316 -8.62 -22.95 -11.49
N PRO A 317 -9.92 -23.30 -11.62
CA PRO A 317 -10.81 -23.33 -10.47
C PRO A 317 -10.15 -24.16 -9.38
N PRO A 318 -10.20 -23.72 -8.11
CA PRO A 318 -9.48 -24.36 -7.02
C PRO A 318 -9.83 -25.84 -6.98
N GLU A 319 -8.82 -26.68 -7.12
CA GLU A 319 -8.99 -28.16 -7.11
C GLU A 319 -9.37 -28.69 -5.72
N THR A 320 -9.14 -27.87 -4.67
CA THR A 320 -9.43 -28.28 -3.28
C THR A 320 -10.73 -27.67 -2.77
N GLU A 321 -11.45 -28.47 -1.98
CA GLU A 321 -12.68 -28.06 -1.30
C GLU A 321 -12.44 -26.89 -0.34
N GLU A 322 -11.24 -26.78 0.21
CA GLU A 322 -10.75 -25.71 1.09
C GLU A 322 -10.63 -24.35 0.37
N ALA A 323 -10.08 -24.35 -0.83
CA ALA A 323 -9.98 -23.15 -1.64
C ALA A 323 -11.35 -22.69 -2.18
N ARG A 324 -12.28 -23.62 -2.45
CA ARG A 324 -13.68 -23.32 -2.79
C ARG A 324 -14.44 -22.70 -1.61
N ALA A 325 -14.21 -23.21 -0.40
CA ALA A 325 -14.80 -22.67 0.82
C ALA A 325 -14.33 -21.24 1.09
N ALA A 326 -13.05 -20.96 0.88
CA ALA A 326 -12.49 -19.61 1.04
C ALA A 326 -13.06 -18.60 0.04
N THR A 327 -13.26 -19.00 -1.22
CA THR A 327 -13.90 -18.13 -2.23
C THR A 327 -15.41 -18.01 -2.05
N GLY A 328 -16.09 -19.02 -1.50
CA GLY A 328 -17.53 -19.01 -1.23
C GLY A 328 -17.95 -18.23 0.02
N LEU A 329 -17.03 -17.92 0.92
CA LEU A 329 -17.30 -17.12 2.12
C LEU A 329 -17.54 -15.62 1.83
N PHE A 330 -17.27 -15.18 0.62
CA PHE A 330 -17.38 -13.80 0.19
C PHE A 330 -18.51 -13.59 -0.83
N THR A 331 -19.26 -14.62 -1.20
CA THR A 331 -20.50 -14.57 -1.98
C THR A 331 -21.72 -14.70 -1.09
#